data_4350f858ec0995939bf52f6f7f489abd
#
_entry.id   4350f858ec0995939bf52f6f7f489abd
#
_cell.length_a   1.000
_cell.length_b   1.000
_cell.length_c   1.000
_cell.angle_alpha   90.00
_cell.angle_beta   90.00
_cell.angle_gamma   90.00
#
_symmetry.space_group_name_H-M   'P 1'
#
loop_
_entity.id
_entity.type
_entity.pdbx_description
1 polymer ?
#
loop_
_entity_poly.entity_id
_entity_poly.type
_entity_poly.pdbx_seq_one_letter_code
_entity_poly.pdbx_strand_id
1 'polypeptide(L)'
;MIRIQDLSISFDGKEIFSDVNFHINPKEKIGLIGRNGSGKSTFLKMLLSQIEPDSGLIELSKNYRIGFLEQHIKFSHDTIIDEVCSILTEDREYEVWKGEKILNGLGFSDDEML
;
A
#
# COMPACT_ATOMS: atom_id res chain seq x y z
N MET A 1 -12.72 5.55 4.53
CA MET A 1 -12.28 6.97 4.46
C MET A 1 -10.92 7.12 5.12
N ILE A 2 -10.05 7.84 4.50
CA ILE A 2 -8.76 8.24 5.07
C ILE A 2 -8.85 9.73 5.35
N ARG A 3 -8.50 10.13 6.57
CA ARG A 3 -8.50 11.54 6.96
C ARG A 3 -7.08 11.96 7.34
N ILE A 4 -6.64 13.07 6.82
CA ILE A 4 -5.33 13.65 7.08
C ILE A 4 -5.52 15.02 7.70
N GLN A 5 -4.92 15.23 8.87
CA GLN A 5 -5.09 16.46 9.66
C GLN A 5 -3.74 17.01 10.09
N ASP A 6 -3.51 18.28 9.75
CA ASP A 6 -2.35 19.07 10.16
C ASP A 6 -1.00 18.36 9.94
N LEU A 7 -0.91 17.58 8.84
CA LEU A 7 0.24 16.75 8.54
C LEU A 7 1.45 17.60 8.16
N SER A 8 2.53 17.42 8.89
CA SER A 8 3.81 18.07 8.60
C SER A 8 4.95 17.08 8.76
N ILE A 9 5.90 17.14 7.85
CA ILE A 9 7.11 16.34 7.91
C ILE A 9 8.25 17.06 7.18
N SER A 10 9.45 16.99 7.75
CA SER A 10 10.67 17.51 7.15
C SER A 10 11.81 16.52 7.31
N PHE A 11 12.76 16.55 6.37
CA PHE A 11 13.99 15.76 6.38
C PHE A 11 15.18 16.67 6.13
N ASP A 12 16.22 16.52 6.96
CA ASP A 12 17.47 17.29 6.84
C ASP A 12 17.24 18.80 6.72
N GLY A 13 16.30 19.33 7.51
CA GLY A 13 15.94 20.74 7.50
C GLY A 13 15.09 21.18 6.31
N LYS A 14 14.76 20.27 5.40
CA LYS A 14 13.87 20.54 4.26
C LYS A 14 12.46 20.10 4.59
N GLU A 15 11.50 21.04 4.56
CA GLU A 15 10.09 20.77 4.75
C GLU A 15 9.51 20.10 3.51
N ILE A 16 8.92 18.92 3.69
CA ILE A 16 8.26 18.14 2.62
C ILE A 16 6.77 18.47 2.57
N PHE A 17 6.10 18.40 3.72
CA PHE A 17 4.70 18.77 3.89
C PHE A 17 4.54 19.71 5.09
N SER A 18 3.62 20.65 4.98
CA SER A 18 3.30 21.61 6.03
C SER A 18 1.80 21.79 6.14
N ASP A 19 1.26 21.46 7.31
CA ASP A 19 -0.15 21.65 7.66
C ASP A 19 -1.13 21.14 6.60
N VAL A 20 -0.88 19.94 6.08
CA VAL A 20 -1.72 19.33 5.04
C VAL A 20 -2.98 18.76 5.66
N ASN A 21 -4.13 19.18 5.12
CA ASN A 21 -5.45 18.73 5.56
C ASN A 21 -6.25 18.28 4.34
N PHE A 22 -6.62 17.02 4.28
CA PHE A 22 -7.58 16.52 3.31
C PHE A 22 -8.11 15.15 3.71
N HIS A 23 -9.10 14.66 2.97
CA HIS A 23 -9.64 13.33 3.19
C HIS A 23 -9.89 12.63 1.86
N ILE A 24 -9.85 11.31 1.90
CA ILE A 24 -10.11 10.43 0.76
C ILE A 24 -11.36 9.63 1.10
N ASN A 25 -12.39 9.79 0.28
CA ASN A 25 -13.64 9.07 0.46
C ASN A 25 -13.60 7.68 -0.17
N PRO A 26 -14.47 6.75 0.25
CA PRO A 26 -14.58 5.45 -0.39
C PRO A 26 -14.86 5.59 -1.89
N LYS A 27 -14.25 4.71 -2.69
CA LYS A 27 -14.38 4.65 -4.16
C LYS A 27 -13.78 5.83 -4.93
N GLU A 28 -13.13 6.76 -4.27
CA GLU A 28 -12.37 7.81 -4.97
C GLU A 28 -11.12 7.25 -5.62
N LYS A 29 -10.80 7.79 -6.80
CA LYS A 29 -9.53 7.54 -7.50
C LYS A 29 -8.75 8.83 -7.51
N ILE A 30 -7.55 8.81 -6.94
CA ILE A 30 -6.73 10.00 -6.75
C ILE A 30 -5.40 9.81 -7.46
N GLY A 31 -5.00 10.83 -8.22
CA GLY A 31 -3.67 10.91 -8.80
C GLY A 31 -2.75 11.76 -7.91
N LEU A 32 -1.59 11.23 -7.57
CA LEU A 32 -0.56 11.94 -6.83
C LEU A 32 0.55 12.35 -7.81
N ILE A 33 0.62 13.62 -8.11
CA ILE A 33 1.50 14.17 -9.15
C ILE A 33 2.57 15.06 -8.51
N GLY A 34 3.80 14.96 -9.00
CA GLY A 34 4.89 15.80 -8.57
C GLY A 34 6.21 15.32 -9.16
N ARG A 35 7.23 16.16 -9.06
CA ARG A 35 8.60 15.84 -9.48
C ARG A 35 9.21 14.81 -8.53
N ASN A 36 10.25 14.12 -8.97
CA ASN A 36 11.05 13.27 -8.11
C ASN A 36 11.60 14.09 -6.93
N GLY A 37 11.50 13.54 -5.72
CA GLY A 37 11.91 14.25 -4.50
C GLY A 37 10.88 15.23 -3.94
N SER A 38 9.66 15.29 -4.50
CA SER A 38 8.58 16.17 -4.00
C SER A 38 7.80 15.63 -2.80
N GLY A 39 8.09 14.40 -2.38
CA GLY A 39 7.46 13.80 -1.22
C GLY A 39 6.40 12.74 -1.50
N LYS A 40 6.18 12.35 -2.77
CA LYS A 40 5.18 11.31 -3.12
C LYS A 40 5.43 10.00 -2.40
N SER A 41 6.66 9.50 -2.45
CA SER A 41 7.04 8.25 -1.75
C SER A 41 6.95 8.40 -0.24
N THR A 42 7.30 9.55 0.30
CA THR A 42 7.18 9.86 1.73
C THR A 42 5.73 9.80 2.18
N PHE A 43 4.82 10.38 1.40
CA PHE A 43 3.39 10.35 1.69
C PHE A 43 2.86 8.92 1.72
N LEU A 44 3.20 8.10 0.72
CA LEU A 44 2.79 6.70 0.69
C LEU A 44 3.36 5.90 1.87
N LYS A 45 4.61 6.14 2.24
CA LYS A 45 5.21 5.50 3.42
C LYS A 45 4.53 5.90 4.72
N MET A 46 4.06 7.14 4.83
CA MET A 46 3.28 7.57 6.00
C MET A 46 1.90 6.88 6.04
N LEU A 47 1.24 6.72 4.88
CA LEU A 47 -0.02 5.96 4.82
C LEU A 47 0.15 4.50 5.25
N LEU A 48 1.30 3.91 4.95
CA LEU A 48 1.63 2.54 5.33
C LEU A 48 2.20 2.42 6.75
N SER A 49 2.26 3.52 7.50
CA SER A 49 2.85 3.60 8.85
C SER A 49 4.32 3.18 8.90
N GLN A 50 5.04 3.28 7.79
CA GLN A 50 6.49 3.04 7.72
C GLN A 50 7.31 4.23 8.20
N ILE A 51 6.74 5.42 8.11
CA ILE A 51 7.33 6.67 8.58
C ILE A 51 6.25 7.42 9.37
N GLU A 52 6.64 7.99 10.51
CA GLU A 52 5.76 8.86 11.28
C GLU A 52 5.95 10.32 10.88
N PRO A 53 4.86 11.11 10.76
CA PRO A 53 4.98 12.54 10.52
C PRO A 53 5.56 13.26 11.75
N ASP A 54 6.16 14.43 11.54
CA ASP A 54 6.66 15.27 12.63
C ASP A 54 5.51 15.81 13.48
N SER A 55 4.39 16.13 12.84
CA SER A 55 3.16 16.55 13.50
C SER A 55 1.95 16.18 12.64
N GLY A 56 0.78 16.26 13.25
CA GLY A 56 -0.47 15.87 12.61
C GLY A 56 -0.71 14.37 12.68
N LEU A 57 -1.79 13.93 12.04
CA LEU A 57 -2.17 12.52 12.07
C LEU A 57 -2.86 12.09 10.78
N ILE A 58 -2.77 10.79 10.54
CA ILE A 58 -3.48 10.10 9.47
C ILE A 58 -4.42 9.09 10.14
N GLU A 59 -5.71 9.28 9.95
CA GLU A 59 -6.74 8.39 10.47
C GLU A 59 -7.27 7.49 9.37
N LEU A 60 -7.25 6.19 9.63
CA LEU A 60 -7.84 5.18 8.77
C LEU A 60 -9.10 4.62 9.42
N SER A 61 -10.12 4.33 8.63
CA SER A 61 -11.30 3.66 9.13
C SER A 61 -10.93 2.30 9.75
N LYS A 62 -11.69 1.90 10.77
CA LYS A 62 -11.48 0.60 11.42
C LYS A 62 -11.51 -0.53 10.39
N ASN A 63 -10.57 -1.47 10.51
CA ASN A 63 -10.41 -2.60 9.60
C ASN A 63 -10.07 -2.20 8.14
N TYR A 64 -9.51 -1.02 7.94
CA TYR A 64 -9.07 -0.56 6.62
C TYR A 64 -7.90 -1.42 6.13
N ARG A 65 -8.02 -1.96 4.92
CA ARG A 65 -6.98 -2.79 4.32
C ARG A 65 -6.30 -2.01 3.20
N ILE A 66 -4.98 -1.96 3.24
CA ILE A 66 -4.18 -1.24 2.25
C ILE A 66 -3.35 -2.26 1.46
N GLY A 67 -3.53 -2.26 0.14
CA GLY A 67 -2.61 -2.91 -0.78
C GLY A 67 -1.65 -1.88 -1.35
N PHE A 68 -0.38 -2.23 -1.47
CA PHE A 68 0.65 -1.34 -1.99
C PHE A 68 1.47 -2.04 -3.07
N LEU A 69 1.56 -1.40 -4.25
CA LEU A 69 2.42 -1.84 -5.33
C LEU A 69 3.70 -1.02 -5.33
N GLU A 70 4.81 -1.66 -5.05
CA GLU A 70 6.11 -0.99 -5.00
C GLU A 70 6.61 -0.57 -6.38
N GLN A 71 7.42 0.49 -6.42
CA GLN A 71 8.07 0.95 -7.65
C GLN A 71 9.03 -0.11 -8.20
N HIS A 72 9.76 -0.78 -7.30
CA HIS A 72 10.63 -1.90 -7.61
C HIS A 72 10.10 -3.15 -6.91
N ILE A 73 9.47 -4.02 -7.70
CA ILE A 73 8.86 -5.25 -7.16
C ILE A 73 9.95 -6.26 -6.84
N LYS A 74 9.93 -6.79 -5.61
CA LYS A 74 10.77 -7.88 -5.17
C LYS A 74 9.90 -9.07 -4.83
N PHE A 75 10.21 -10.21 -5.42
CA PHE A 75 9.55 -11.46 -5.09
C PHE A 75 10.32 -12.17 -3.97
N SER A 76 9.59 -12.61 -2.95
CA SER A 76 10.16 -13.23 -1.75
C SER A 76 9.91 -14.74 -1.67
N HIS A 77 9.12 -15.29 -2.58
CA HIS A 77 8.74 -16.69 -2.61
C HIS A 77 9.19 -17.38 -3.90
N ASP A 78 9.39 -18.68 -3.83
CA ASP A 78 9.91 -19.46 -4.96
C ASP A 78 8.86 -19.75 -6.04
N THR A 79 7.57 -19.73 -5.67
CA THR A 79 6.47 -19.99 -6.60
C THR A 79 5.52 -18.81 -6.70
N ILE A 80 4.85 -18.69 -7.84
CA ILE A 80 3.85 -17.63 -8.06
C ILE A 80 2.69 -17.77 -7.09
N ILE A 81 2.23 -18.99 -6.84
CA ILE A 81 1.12 -19.23 -5.92
C ILE A 81 1.47 -18.84 -4.48
N ASP A 82 2.68 -19.11 -4.03
CA ASP A 82 3.14 -18.73 -2.71
C ASP A 82 3.23 -17.21 -2.57
N GLU A 83 3.71 -16.53 -3.59
CA GLU A 83 3.80 -15.06 -3.61
C GLU A 83 2.41 -14.43 -3.51
N VAL A 84 1.45 -14.90 -4.30
CA VAL A 84 0.07 -14.38 -4.28
C VAL A 84 -0.62 -14.69 -2.95
N CYS A 85 -0.38 -15.85 -2.37
CA CYS A 85 -0.98 -16.26 -1.10
C CYS A 85 -0.29 -15.67 0.13
N SER A 86 0.81 -14.94 -0.04
CA SER A 86 1.58 -14.35 1.07
C SER A 86 0.79 -13.37 1.93
N ILE A 87 -0.25 -12.77 1.38
CA ILE A 87 -1.15 -11.85 2.10
C ILE A 87 -2.22 -12.57 2.90
N LEU A 88 -2.44 -13.86 2.64
CA LEU A 88 -3.37 -14.67 3.43
C LEU A 88 -2.75 -14.96 4.79
N THR A 89 -3.53 -14.80 5.85
CA THR A 89 -3.05 -14.94 7.22
C THR A 89 -3.21 -16.36 7.76
N GLU A 90 -4.01 -16.54 8.79
CA GLU A 90 -4.11 -17.78 9.55
C GLU A 90 -4.69 -18.96 8.77
N ASP A 91 -5.57 -18.69 7.81
CA ASP A 91 -6.28 -19.71 7.03
C ASP A 91 -5.66 -19.98 5.66
N ARG A 92 -4.37 -19.66 5.50
CA ARG A 92 -3.66 -19.76 4.21
C ARG A 92 -3.79 -21.13 3.55
N GLU A 93 -3.66 -22.19 4.32
CA GLU A 93 -3.74 -23.56 3.80
C GLU A 93 -5.13 -23.90 3.24
N TYR A 94 -6.16 -23.33 3.82
CA TYR A 94 -7.55 -23.54 3.42
C TYR A 94 -8.03 -22.59 2.33
N GLU A 95 -7.32 -21.48 2.12
CA GLU A 95 -7.73 -20.41 1.23
C GLU A 95 -6.85 -20.24 -0.02
N VAL A 96 -5.94 -21.19 -0.29
CA VAL A 96 -5.07 -21.18 -1.48
C VAL A 96 -5.88 -21.06 -2.77
N TRP A 97 -7.09 -21.59 -2.81
CA TRP A 97 -8.00 -21.47 -3.95
C TRP A 97 -8.29 -20.01 -4.34
N LYS A 98 -8.24 -19.08 -3.40
CA LYS A 98 -8.41 -17.64 -3.69
C LYS A 98 -7.27 -17.11 -4.56
N GLY A 99 -6.04 -17.49 -4.22
CA GLY A 99 -4.87 -17.15 -5.02
C GLY A 99 -4.91 -17.80 -6.40
N GLU A 100 -5.25 -19.07 -6.46
CA GLU A 100 -5.42 -19.81 -7.73
C GLU A 100 -6.47 -19.17 -8.63
N LYS A 101 -7.60 -18.75 -8.07
CA LYS A 101 -8.66 -18.06 -8.82
C LYS A 101 -8.18 -16.75 -9.44
N ILE A 102 -7.40 -15.96 -8.71
CA ILE A 102 -6.86 -14.71 -9.21
C ILE A 102 -5.86 -14.98 -10.34
N LEU A 103 -4.96 -15.92 -10.16
CA LEU A 103 -3.96 -16.28 -11.17
C LEU A 103 -4.59 -16.86 -12.43
N ASN A 104 -5.59 -17.72 -12.29
CA ASN A 104 -6.37 -18.23 -13.44
C ASN A 104 -7.06 -17.08 -14.20
N GLY A 105 -7.61 -16.12 -13.48
CA GLY A 105 -8.21 -14.91 -14.06
C GLY A 105 -7.21 -14.05 -14.83
N LEU A 106 -5.91 -14.10 -14.46
CA LEU A 106 -4.82 -13.42 -15.16
C LEU A 106 -4.22 -14.24 -16.31
N GLY A 107 -4.67 -15.48 -16.49
CA GLY A 107 -4.24 -16.35 -17.59
C GLY A 107 -3.16 -17.35 -17.25
N PHE A 108 -2.80 -17.52 -15.98
CA PHE A 108 -1.86 -18.58 -15.56
C PHE A 108 -2.54 -19.94 -15.54
N SER A 109 -1.86 -20.96 -16.07
CA SER A 109 -2.30 -22.36 -15.94
C SER A 109 -1.87 -22.92 -14.59
N ASP A 110 -2.47 -24.04 -14.20
CA ASP A 110 -2.14 -24.71 -12.94
C ASP A 110 -0.66 -25.10 -12.85
N ASP A 111 -0.06 -25.54 -13.97
CA ASP A 111 1.36 -25.90 -14.04
C ASP A 111 2.30 -24.68 -13.87
N GLU A 112 1.87 -23.51 -14.31
CA GLU A 112 2.66 -22.27 -14.22
C GLU A 112 2.66 -21.67 -12.82
N MET A 113 1.74 -22.04 -11.95
CA MET A 113 1.63 -21.55 -10.58
C MET A 113 2.64 -22.18 -9.60
N LEU A 114 3.12 -23.34 -9.94
CA LEU A 114 4.01 -24.17 -9.10
C LEU A 114 5.50 -23.86 -9.32
#